data_8dfdb496d3fe4658a67015f22efcc3ab
#
_entry.id   8dfdb496d3fe4658a67015f22efcc3ab
#
_cell.length_a   1.000
_cell.length_b   1.000
_cell.length_c   1.000
_cell.angle_alpha   90.00
_cell.angle_beta   90.00
_cell.angle_gamma   90.00
#
_symmetry.space_group_name_H-M   'P 1'
#
loop_
_entity.id
_entity.type
_entity.pdbx_description
1 polymer ?
#
loop_
_entity_poly.entity_id
_entity_poly.type
_entity_poly.pdbx_seq_one_letter_code
_entity_poly.pdbx_strand_id
1 'polypeptide(L)'
;MYKVGITGGIGSGKSTVCRMFAELGVAVYDSDAEARGLMTGSVELRETVCREFGDDIYKEDGSLDRARLAAAVFADDDARRRLNAIVHPAVISDFEAWAQRQSGDYVLLESAILFEAGLEGHVDLTIAVM
;
A
#
# COMPACT_ATOMS: atom_id res chain seq x y z
N MET A 1 -8.68 8.04 16.08
CA MET A 1 -9.22 6.82 15.42
C MET A 1 -8.32 5.64 15.72
N TYR A 2 -8.87 4.59 16.29
CA TYR A 2 -8.11 3.37 16.57
C TYR A 2 -7.81 2.64 15.26
N LYS A 3 -6.57 2.22 15.06
CA LYS A 3 -6.10 1.64 13.80
C LYS A 3 -5.67 0.19 14.04
N VAL A 4 -6.26 -0.71 13.25
CA VAL A 4 -5.97 -2.15 13.32
C VAL A 4 -5.31 -2.56 12.01
N GLY A 5 -4.08 -3.06 12.09
CA GLY A 5 -3.38 -3.62 10.95
C GLY A 5 -3.70 -5.10 10.79
N ILE A 6 -3.94 -5.55 9.56
CA ILE A 6 -4.12 -6.95 9.27
C ILE A 6 -3.14 -7.37 8.18
N THR A 7 -2.41 -8.44 8.43
CA THR A 7 -1.42 -8.97 7.49
C THR A 7 -1.58 -10.48 7.34
N GLY A 8 -1.00 -11.02 6.29
CA GLY A 8 -1.04 -12.45 5.98
C GLY A 8 -0.55 -12.68 4.56
N GLY A 9 0.02 -13.84 4.32
CA GLY A 9 0.52 -14.19 3.00
C GLY A 9 -0.59 -14.52 2.01
N ILE A 10 -0.21 -14.73 0.77
CA ILE A 10 -1.13 -15.18 -0.28
C ILE A 10 -1.74 -16.52 0.14
N GLY A 11 -3.07 -16.64 0.06
CA GLY A 11 -3.78 -17.84 0.43
C GLY A 11 -4.04 -18.01 1.93
N SER A 12 -3.70 -17.01 2.76
CA SER A 12 -3.93 -17.08 4.21
C SER A 12 -5.40 -16.84 4.61
N GLY A 13 -6.20 -16.28 3.70
CA GLY A 13 -7.57 -15.87 4.02
C GLY A 13 -7.70 -14.43 4.47
N LYS A 14 -6.64 -13.66 4.39
CA LYS A 14 -6.61 -12.23 4.79
C LYS A 14 -7.71 -11.43 4.10
N SER A 15 -7.88 -11.59 2.80
CA SER A 15 -8.91 -10.86 2.03
C SER A 15 -10.32 -11.22 2.48
N THR A 16 -10.57 -12.48 2.84
CA THR A 16 -11.85 -12.93 3.36
C THR A 16 -12.15 -12.28 4.71
N VAL A 17 -11.15 -12.25 5.59
CA VAL A 17 -11.30 -11.61 6.91
C VAL A 17 -11.58 -10.11 6.75
N CYS A 18 -10.85 -9.41 5.88
CA CYS A 18 -11.09 -7.99 5.61
C CYS A 18 -12.50 -7.74 5.08
N ARG A 19 -13.00 -8.61 4.20
CA ARG A 19 -14.36 -8.50 3.67
C ARG A 19 -15.40 -8.65 4.78
N MET A 20 -15.17 -9.57 5.72
CA MET A 20 -16.07 -9.75 6.85
C MET A 20 -16.14 -8.49 7.72
N PHE A 21 -15.00 -7.83 7.97
CA PHE A 21 -14.99 -6.56 8.69
C PHE A 21 -15.75 -5.48 7.91
N ALA A 22 -15.56 -5.40 6.59
CA ALA A 22 -16.25 -4.43 5.75
C ALA A 22 -17.78 -4.63 5.81
N GLU A 23 -18.24 -5.87 5.82
CA GLU A 23 -19.66 -6.20 5.96
C GLU A 23 -20.25 -5.76 7.29
N LEU A 24 -19.40 -5.66 8.33
CA LEU A 24 -19.79 -5.15 9.65
C LEU A 24 -19.75 -3.61 9.73
N GLY A 25 -19.44 -2.95 8.63
CA GLY A 25 -19.40 -1.49 8.56
C GLY A 25 -18.04 -0.88 8.88
N VAL A 26 -17.00 -1.68 9.01
CA VAL A 26 -15.64 -1.19 9.27
C VAL A 26 -15.00 -0.71 7.95
N ALA A 27 -14.42 0.49 7.96
CA ALA A 27 -13.70 0.99 6.80
C ALA A 27 -12.35 0.27 6.68
N VAL A 28 -12.04 -0.22 5.49
CA VAL A 28 -10.83 -0.98 5.20
C VAL A 28 -9.96 -0.23 4.20
N TYR A 29 -8.70 -0.03 4.54
CA TYR A 29 -7.69 0.56 3.66
C TYR A 29 -6.80 -0.56 3.14
N ASP A 30 -6.91 -0.84 1.82
CA ASP A 30 -6.07 -1.83 1.15
C ASP A 30 -4.81 -1.12 0.66
N SER A 31 -3.71 -1.28 1.41
CA SER A 31 -2.48 -0.55 1.12
C SER A 31 -1.88 -0.89 -0.23
N ASP A 32 -2.04 -2.12 -0.71
CA ASP A 32 -1.49 -2.54 -2.00
C ASP A 32 -2.24 -1.87 -3.15
N ALA A 33 -3.58 -1.84 -3.07
CA ALA A 33 -4.41 -1.17 -4.07
C ALA A 33 -4.19 0.35 -4.05
N GLU A 34 -4.10 0.95 -2.87
CA GLU A 34 -3.90 2.39 -2.74
C GLU A 34 -2.50 2.82 -3.20
N ALA A 35 -1.47 1.99 -2.97
CA ALA A 35 -0.13 2.26 -3.47
C ALA A 35 -0.11 2.35 -5.00
N ARG A 36 -0.82 1.45 -5.68
CA ARG A 36 -0.96 1.49 -7.14
C ARG A 36 -1.67 2.75 -7.61
N GLY A 37 -2.73 3.12 -6.90
CA GLY A 37 -3.48 4.35 -7.20
C GLY A 37 -2.64 5.61 -7.01
N LEU A 38 -1.85 5.66 -5.96
CA LEU A 38 -0.97 6.80 -5.69
C LEU A 38 0.15 6.94 -6.73
N MET A 39 0.73 5.84 -7.18
CA MET A 39 1.77 5.87 -8.21
C MET A 39 1.26 6.43 -9.53
N THR A 40 -0.03 6.32 -9.81
CA THR A 40 -0.66 6.84 -11.03
C THR A 40 -1.25 8.24 -10.80
N GLY A 41 -1.89 8.46 -9.66
CA GLY A 41 -2.65 9.67 -9.38
C GLY A 41 -1.88 10.81 -8.72
N SER A 42 -0.78 10.51 -8.02
CA SER A 42 0.04 11.54 -7.37
C SER A 42 1.13 12.03 -8.31
N VAL A 43 1.08 13.30 -8.68
CA VAL A 43 2.08 13.91 -9.56
C VAL A 43 3.47 13.85 -8.93
N GLU A 44 3.57 14.17 -7.65
CA GLU A 44 4.85 14.16 -6.94
C GLU A 44 5.47 12.76 -6.89
N LEU A 45 4.67 11.76 -6.57
CA LEU A 45 5.13 10.38 -6.50
C LEU A 45 5.56 9.88 -7.89
N ARG A 46 4.76 10.18 -8.90
CA ARG A 46 5.05 9.83 -10.28
C ARG A 46 6.37 10.43 -10.76
N GLU A 47 6.60 11.70 -10.48
CA GLU A 47 7.85 12.38 -10.84
C GLU A 47 9.05 11.73 -10.15
N THR A 48 8.92 11.36 -8.88
CA THR A 48 9.98 10.71 -8.13
C THR A 48 10.30 9.32 -8.70
N VAL A 49 9.27 8.54 -9.03
CA VAL A 49 9.44 7.22 -9.64
C VAL A 49 10.13 7.33 -11.00
N CYS A 50 9.72 8.29 -11.82
CA CYS A 50 10.35 8.54 -13.12
C CYS A 50 11.83 8.93 -12.98
N ARG A 51 12.14 9.73 -11.98
CA ARG A 51 13.51 10.17 -11.71
C ARG A 51 14.42 9.00 -11.35
N GLU A 52 13.89 8.02 -10.61
CA GLU A 52 14.67 6.87 -10.16
C GLU A 52 14.71 5.72 -11.16
N PHE A 53 13.66 5.52 -11.95
CA PHE A 53 13.49 4.34 -12.80
C PHE A 53 13.33 4.65 -14.28
N GLY A 54 13.21 5.92 -14.65
CA GLY A 54 13.02 6.35 -16.03
C GLY A 54 11.57 6.64 -16.39
N ASP A 55 11.38 7.44 -17.45
CA ASP A 55 10.04 7.88 -17.85
C ASP A 55 9.21 6.77 -18.49
N ASP A 56 9.85 5.73 -18.98
CA ASP A 56 9.21 4.61 -19.66
C ASP A 56 8.49 3.64 -18.73
N ILE A 57 8.56 3.86 -17.42
CA ILE A 57 7.77 3.14 -16.40
C ILE A 57 6.29 3.49 -16.56
N TYR A 58 5.96 4.65 -17.11
CA TYR A 58 4.59 5.07 -17.40
C TYR A 58 4.33 5.03 -18.91
N LYS A 59 3.13 4.62 -19.28
CA LYS A 59 2.68 4.59 -20.68
C LYS A 59 2.29 6.00 -21.13
N GLU A 60 2.10 6.17 -22.44
CA GLU A 60 1.70 7.46 -23.02
C GLU A 60 0.37 7.98 -22.45
N ASP A 61 -0.54 7.07 -22.09
CA ASP A 61 -1.83 7.43 -21.51
C ASP A 61 -1.76 7.79 -19.99
N GLY A 62 -0.55 7.75 -19.43
CA GLY A 62 -0.33 8.06 -18.02
C GLY A 62 -0.45 6.89 -17.07
N SER A 63 -0.89 5.72 -17.54
CA SER A 63 -0.97 4.54 -16.70
C SER A 63 0.41 3.93 -16.46
N LEU A 64 0.54 3.22 -15.32
CA LEU A 64 1.78 2.55 -14.96
C LEU A 64 1.99 1.31 -15.82
N ASP A 65 3.18 1.16 -16.40
CA ASP A 65 3.58 -0.08 -17.06
C ASP A 65 4.09 -1.06 -16.02
N ARG A 66 3.20 -1.89 -15.51
CA ARG A 66 3.47 -2.82 -14.42
C ARG A 66 4.53 -3.84 -14.79
N ALA A 67 4.52 -4.33 -16.02
CA ALA A 67 5.49 -5.32 -16.48
C ALA A 67 6.89 -4.74 -16.49
N ARG A 68 7.03 -3.50 -16.95
CA ARG A 68 8.33 -2.82 -17.01
C ARG A 68 8.86 -2.50 -15.61
N LEU A 69 8.00 -2.03 -14.72
CA LEU A 69 8.38 -1.78 -13.33
C LEU A 69 8.77 -3.09 -12.62
N ALA A 70 7.99 -4.15 -12.82
CA ALA A 70 8.30 -5.47 -12.26
C ALA A 70 9.67 -5.96 -12.74
N ALA A 71 9.96 -5.82 -14.04
CA ALA A 71 11.26 -6.22 -14.59
C ALA A 71 12.42 -5.44 -13.96
N ALA A 72 12.20 -4.15 -13.66
CA ALA A 72 13.23 -3.31 -13.04
C ALA A 72 13.53 -3.71 -11.60
N VAL A 73 12.53 -4.19 -10.83
CA VAL A 73 12.69 -4.45 -9.40
C VAL A 73 12.85 -5.92 -9.05
N PHE A 74 12.38 -6.87 -9.87
CA PHE A 74 12.44 -8.28 -9.54
C PHE A 74 13.85 -8.84 -9.45
N ALA A 75 14.73 -8.41 -10.33
CA ALA A 75 16.09 -8.92 -10.41
C ALA A 75 17.09 -8.15 -9.54
N ASP A 76 16.64 -7.10 -8.85
CA ASP A 76 17.52 -6.19 -8.12
C ASP A 76 16.86 -5.78 -6.80
N ASP A 77 17.38 -6.35 -5.69
CA ASP A 77 16.88 -6.04 -4.35
C ASP A 77 17.09 -4.57 -3.96
N ASP A 78 18.15 -3.95 -4.47
CA ASP A 78 18.41 -2.54 -4.23
C ASP A 78 17.36 -1.65 -4.90
N ALA A 79 17.00 -1.98 -6.15
CA ALA A 79 15.94 -1.27 -6.86
C ALA A 79 14.60 -1.38 -6.14
N ARG A 80 14.27 -2.58 -5.62
CA ARG A 80 13.06 -2.79 -4.82
C ARG A 80 13.06 -1.95 -3.56
N ARG A 81 14.18 -1.89 -2.85
CA ARG A 81 14.31 -1.05 -1.65
C ARG A 81 14.15 0.42 -1.96
N ARG A 82 14.70 0.89 -3.09
CA ARG A 82 14.55 2.28 -3.52
C ARG A 82 13.10 2.62 -3.85
N LEU A 83 12.41 1.72 -4.55
CA LEU A 83 10.99 1.91 -4.85
C LEU A 83 10.15 1.97 -3.58
N ASN A 84 10.39 1.04 -2.65
CA ASN A 84 9.67 1.02 -1.37
C ASN A 84 9.94 2.27 -0.53
N ALA A 85 11.17 2.77 -0.54
CA ALA A 85 11.51 4.01 0.17
C ALA A 85 10.78 5.24 -0.39
N ILE A 86 10.39 5.18 -1.67
CA ILE A 86 9.59 6.24 -2.32
C ILE A 86 8.10 6.06 -2.00
N VAL A 87 7.60 4.84 -2.12
CA VAL A 87 6.16 4.54 -2.09
C VAL A 87 5.62 4.46 -0.65
N HIS A 88 6.35 3.81 0.28
CA HIS A 88 5.84 3.59 1.63
C HIS A 88 5.50 4.88 2.39
N PRO A 89 6.32 5.94 2.37
CA PRO A 89 5.95 7.19 3.04
C PRO A 89 4.67 7.81 2.46
N ALA A 90 4.48 7.71 1.15
CA ALA A 90 3.27 8.22 0.51
C ALA A 90 2.02 7.45 0.95
N VAL A 91 2.13 6.13 1.05
CA VAL A 91 1.03 5.27 1.54
C VAL A 91 0.71 5.58 3.00
N ILE A 92 1.73 5.71 3.85
CA ILE A 92 1.55 6.02 5.27
C ILE A 92 0.83 7.36 5.43
N SER A 93 1.27 8.39 4.71
CA SER A 93 0.65 9.71 4.75
C SER A 93 -0.81 9.66 4.26
N ASP A 94 -1.07 8.93 3.19
CA ASP A 94 -2.41 8.78 2.65
C ASP A 94 -3.33 8.02 3.62
N PHE A 95 -2.83 6.95 4.23
CA PHE A 95 -3.56 6.18 5.22
C PHE A 95 -3.94 7.04 6.43
N GLU A 96 -2.99 7.82 6.95
CA GLU A 96 -3.25 8.69 8.11
C GLU A 96 -4.33 9.72 7.80
N ALA A 97 -4.27 10.34 6.63
CA ALA A 97 -5.29 11.31 6.20
C ALA A 97 -6.65 10.63 5.99
N TRP A 98 -6.63 9.46 5.37
CA TRP A 98 -7.86 8.68 5.14
C TRP A 98 -8.52 8.27 6.46
N ALA A 99 -7.73 7.80 7.43
CA ALA A 99 -8.24 7.37 8.73
C ALA A 99 -8.93 8.51 9.47
N GLN A 100 -8.40 9.74 9.36
CA GLN A 100 -9.01 10.92 9.98
C GLN A 100 -10.37 11.27 9.37
N ARG A 101 -10.62 10.87 8.14
CA ARG A 101 -11.91 11.12 7.47
C ARG A 101 -12.97 10.07 7.78
N GLN A 102 -12.59 8.98 8.44
CA GLN A 102 -13.52 7.90 8.73
C GLN A 102 -14.28 8.16 10.04
N SER A 103 -15.49 7.59 10.13
CA SER A 103 -16.27 7.55 11.35
C SER A 103 -16.29 6.13 11.88
N GLY A 104 -16.68 5.95 13.16
CA GLY A 104 -16.70 4.65 13.79
C GLY A 104 -15.62 4.51 14.83
N ASP A 105 -15.51 3.33 15.44
CA ASP A 105 -14.60 3.09 16.54
C ASP A 105 -13.18 2.77 16.10
N TYR A 106 -13.04 2.15 14.93
CA TYR A 106 -11.73 1.76 14.39
C TYR A 106 -11.78 1.61 12.87
N VAL A 107 -10.59 1.57 12.29
CA VAL A 107 -10.39 1.30 10.86
C VAL A 107 -9.41 0.15 10.70
N LEU A 108 -9.43 -0.48 9.53
CA LEU A 108 -8.56 -1.60 9.22
C LEU A 108 -7.54 -1.20 8.13
N LEU A 109 -6.28 -1.54 8.36
CA LEU A 109 -5.21 -1.39 7.36
C LEU A 109 -4.79 -2.79 6.91
N GLU A 110 -5.09 -3.12 5.67
CA GLU A 110 -4.71 -4.39 5.06
C GLU A 110 -3.39 -4.26 4.32
N SER A 111 -2.41 -5.12 4.64
CA SER A 111 -1.13 -5.15 3.93
C SER A 111 -0.50 -6.53 4.02
N ALA A 112 -0.06 -7.07 2.90
CA ALA A 112 0.69 -8.33 2.86
C ALA A 112 2.10 -8.18 3.44
N ILE A 113 2.63 -6.95 3.46
CA ILE A 113 3.99 -6.64 3.90
C ILE A 113 4.01 -5.67 5.07
N LEU A 114 3.06 -5.83 6.01
CA LEU A 114 2.85 -4.87 7.09
C LEU A 114 4.13 -4.66 7.93
N PHE A 115 4.80 -5.73 8.32
CA PHE A 115 6.02 -5.63 9.12
C PHE A 115 7.22 -5.19 8.28
N GLU A 116 7.36 -5.74 7.07
CA GLU A 116 8.47 -5.43 6.18
C GLU A 116 8.45 -3.97 5.73
N ALA A 117 7.27 -3.38 5.61
CA ALA A 117 7.10 -1.98 5.23
C ALA A 117 7.17 -1.01 6.42
N GLY A 118 7.31 -1.53 7.65
CA GLY A 118 7.33 -0.70 8.86
C GLY A 118 5.97 -0.11 9.22
N LEU A 119 4.88 -0.69 8.72
CA LEU A 119 3.53 -0.18 8.96
C LEU A 119 3.02 -0.47 10.36
N GLU A 120 3.61 -1.44 11.07
CA GLU A 120 3.20 -1.79 12.42
C GLU A 120 3.34 -0.63 13.41
N GLY A 121 4.24 0.31 13.14
CA GLY A 121 4.40 1.52 13.94
C GLY A 121 3.29 2.55 13.75
N HIS A 122 2.42 2.34 12.76
CA HIS A 122 1.34 3.26 12.41
C HIS A 122 -0.05 2.72 12.73
N VAL A 123 -0.12 1.56 13.40
CA VAL A 123 -1.37 0.95 13.87
C VAL A 123 -1.29 0.67 15.35
N ASP A 124 -2.46 0.56 15.98
CA ASP A 124 -2.57 0.33 17.42
C ASP A 124 -2.58 -1.15 17.78
N LEU A 125 -3.02 -1.99 16.83
CA LEU A 125 -3.10 -3.44 17.00
C LEU A 125 -2.81 -4.10 15.66
N THR A 126 -2.11 -5.22 15.70
CA THR A 126 -1.81 -6.00 14.49
C THR A 126 -2.41 -7.40 14.60
N ILE A 127 -3.09 -7.82 13.52
CA ILE A 127 -3.65 -9.17 13.38
C ILE A 127 -2.92 -9.85 12.23
N ALA A 128 -2.35 -11.03 12.51
CA ALA A 128 -1.73 -11.86 11.47
C ALA A 128 -2.65 -13.04 11.15
N VAL A 129 -3.01 -13.20 9.88
CA VAL A 129 -3.81 -14.34 9.40
C VAL A 129 -2.85 -15.39 8.84
N MET A 130 -2.89 -16.56 9.45
CA MET A 130 -1.96 -17.64 9.10
C MET A 130 -2.64 -18.83 8.47
#